data_c0fcb97c3af66b23aebe00bb74bffc58
#
_entry.id   c0fcb97c3af66b23aebe00bb74bffc58
#
_cell.length_a   1.000
_cell.length_b   1.000
_cell.length_c   1.000
_cell.angle_alpha   90.00
_cell.angle_beta   90.00
_cell.angle_gamma   90.00
#
_symmetry.space_group_name_H-M   'P 1'
#
loop_
_entity.id
_entity.type
_entity.pdbx_description
1 polymer ?
#
loop_
_entity_poly.entity_id
_entity_poly.type
_entity_poly.pdbx_seq_one_letter_code
_entity_poly.pdbx_strand_id
1 'polypeptide(L)'
;MIRKIIQIDEKKCNGCGACAEACHEGAIGMVNGKAKLLRDDYCDGLGDCLPTCPTGAISFVEREAATYDEKAVQENMRKKNRMNSPSVGVHAGCPGSRMQRIQHSQESAPSAPMQAESQLRQWPCQIKLVPVGAPYFEGAKLLIAADCSAYAYARMHEDFMRGKVTLIGCPKLDNVDYSEKLTQIIQNNNIQSVTIVRMEVPCCGGLELAAKKALQASGKFIPWQVVVISIDGKILE
;
A
#
# COMPACT_ATOMS: atom_id res chain seq x y z
N MET A 1 19.02 38.23 -6.56
CA MET A 1 19.92 37.76 -7.64
C MET A 1 19.07 37.15 -8.76
N ILE A 2 19.52 37.25 -10.04
CA ILE A 2 18.83 36.58 -11.15
C ILE A 2 19.08 35.06 -11.02
N ARG A 3 18.04 34.27 -11.00
CA ARG A 3 18.13 32.82 -10.94
C ARG A 3 16.92 32.13 -11.60
N LYS A 4 17.11 30.88 -11.98
CA LYS A 4 16.07 30.04 -12.53
C LYS A 4 15.11 29.60 -11.43
N ILE A 5 13.82 29.85 -11.62
CA ILE A 5 12.76 29.55 -10.66
C ILE A 5 11.52 29.10 -11.42
N ILE A 6 10.63 28.35 -10.77
CA ILE A 6 9.37 27.96 -11.39
C ILE A 6 8.36 29.11 -11.43
N GLN A 7 7.55 29.12 -12.48
CA GLN A 7 6.37 29.94 -12.61
C GLN A 7 5.16 29.06 -12.94
N ILE A 8 4.02 29.36 -12.31
CA ILE A 8 2.79 28.60 -12.50
C ILE A 8 1.75 29.51 -13.18
N ASP A 9 1.26 29.09 -14.34
CA ASP A 9 0.18 29.76 -15.05
C ASP A 9 -1.16 29.33 -14.44
N GLU A 10 -1.79 30.23 -13.68
CA GLU A 10 -3.06 29.96 -12.99
C GLU A 10 -4.20 29.67 -13.97
N LYS A 11 -4.14 30.18 -15.22
CA LYS A 11 -5.17 29.92 -16.21
C LYS A 11 -5.14 28.50 -16.73
N LYS A 12 -3.93 27.93 -16.88
CA LYS A 12 -3.73 26.55 -17.29
C LYS A 12 -3.85 25.54 -16.14
N CYS A 13 -3.66 25.99 -14.90
CA CYS A 13 -3.73 25.13 -13.73
C CYS A 13 -5.16 24.64 -13.51
N ASN A 14 -5.35 23.31 -13.44
CA ASN A 14 -6.64 22.67 -13.12
C ASN A 14 -6.85 22.39 -11.63
N GLY A 15 -5.88 22.70 -10.76
CA GLY A 15 -5.99 22.51 -9.33
C GLY A 15 -5.78 21.09 -8.82
N CYS A 16 -5.17 20.19 -9.60
CA CYS A 16 -4.98 18.78 -9.22
C CYS A 16 -4.04 18.53 -8.03
N GLY A 17 -3.18 19.49 -7.66
CA GLY A 17 -2.26 19.38 -6.52
C GLY A 17 -0.99 18.57 -6.75
N ALA A 18 -0.85 17.84 -7.86
CA ALA A 18 0.27 16.93 -8.10
C ALA A 18 1.65 17.61 -7.97
N CYS A 19 1.77 18.86 -8.43
CA CYS A 19 3.01 19.63 -8.31
C CYS A 19 3.34 20.05 -6.87
N ALA A 20 2.31 20.26 -6.02
CA ALA A 20 2.52 20.57 -4.61
C ALA A 20 2.98 19.33 -3.81
N GLU A 21 2.54 18.14 -4.22
CA GLU A 21 2.99 16.87 -3.66
C GLU A 21 4.41 16.51 -4.11
N ALA A 22 4.76 16.81 -5.36
CA ALA A 22 6.08 16.53 -5.93
C ALA A 22 7.16 17.53 -5.50
N CYS A 23 6.80 18.65 -4.87
CA CYS A 23 7.76 19.63 -4.40
C CYS A 23 8.36 19.21 -3.06
N HIS A 24 9.60 18.71 -3.07
CA HIS A 24 10.30 18.23 -1.88
C HIS A 24 10.54 19.34 -0.85
N GLU A 25 10.74 20.58 -1.29
CA GLU A 25 10.96 21.75 -0.44
C GLU A 25 9.68 22.38 0.08
N GLY A 26 8.54 21.90 -0.42
CA GLY A 26 7.23 22.47 -0.05
C GLY A 26 7.05 23.93 -0.48
N ALA A 27 7.74 24.35 -1.55
CA ALA A 27 7.67 25.69 -2.12
C ALA A 27 6.33 25.97 -2.82
N ILE A 28 5.64 24.92 -3.28
CA ILE A 28 4.33 25.01 -3.94
C ILE A 28 3.22 24.72 -2.94
N GLY A 29 2.19 25.54 -2.94
CA GLY A 29 0.98 25.33 -2.16
C GLY A 29 -0.28 25.54 -2.98
N MET A 30 -1.42 25.06 -2.45
CA MET A 30 -2.74 25.26 -3.06
C MET A 30 -3.39 26.49 -2.44
N VAL A 31 -3.70 27.49 -3.28
CA VAL A 31 -4.36 28.72 -2.86
C VAL A 31 -5.59 28.94 -3.76
N ASN A 32 -6.77 29.02 -3.17
CA ASN A 32 -8.04 29.15 -3.89
C ASN A 32 -8.23 28.09 -5.01
N GLY A 33 -7.85 26.85 -4.74
CA GLY A 33 -7.97 25.74 -5.68
C GLY A 33 -6.95 25.76 -6.84
N LYS A 34 -5.93 26.60 -6.80
CA LYS A 34 -4.85 26.69 -7.79
C LYS A 34 -3.49 26.52 -7.12
N ALA A 35 -2.56 25.90 -7.83
CA ALA A 35 -1.18 25.81 -7.36
C ALA A 35 -0.49 27.18 -7.49
N LYS A 36 0.27 27.55 -6.46
CA LYS A 36 1.08 28.78 -6.43
C LYS A 36 2.45 28.52 -5.80
N LEU A 37 3.47 29.21 -6.28
CA LEU A 37 4.74 29.31 -5.58
C LEU A 37 4.53 30.20 -4.35
N LEU A 38 4.72 29.66 -3.16
CA LEU A 38 4.45 30.34 -1.90
C LEU A 38 5.53 31.37 -1.56
N ARG A 39 6.80 30.96 -1.78
CA ARG A 39 7.98 31.80 -1.54
C ARG A 39 9.08 31.44 -2.52
N ASP A 40 9.79 32.44 -3.02
CA ASP A 40 10.87 32.25 -3.98
C ASP A 40 12.08 31.51 -3.36
N ASP A 41 12.41 31.84 -2.11
CA ASP A 41 13.54 31.26 -1.37
C ASP A 41 13.35 29.81 -0.95
N TYR A 42 12.14 29.25 -1.14
CA TYR A 42 11.88 27.82 -0.93
C TYR A 42 12.11 26.97 -2.19
N CYS A 43 12.05 27.57 -3.39
CA CYS A 43 12.27 26.85 -4.64
C CYS A 43 13.76 26.70 -4.91
N ASP A 44 14.26 25.46 -5.03
CA ASP A 44 15.66 25.16 -5.39
C ASP A 44 15.95 25.35 -6.89
N GLY A 45 14.91 25.34 -7.74
CA GLY A 45 15.02 25.48 -9.19
C GLY A 45 15.38 24.16 -9.91
N LEU A 46 15.31 23.00 -9.26
CA LEU A 46 15.57 21.69 -9.89
C LEU A 46 14.44 21.26 -10.83
N GLY A 47 13.18 21.54 -10.46
CA GLY A 47 12.04 21.39 -11.35
C GLY A 47 11.35 20.02 -11.34
N ASP A 48 11.48 19.24 -10.28
CA ASP A 48 10.82 17.94 -10.11
C ASP A 48 9.30 18.02 -10.22
N CYS A 49 8.75 19.21 -9.99
CA CYS A 49 7.31 19.49 -10.15
C CYS A 49 6.86 19.64 -11.62
N LEU A 50 7.77 19.87 -12.59
CA LEU A 50 7.39 20.11 -14.00
C LEU A 50 6.75 18.88 -14.66
N PRO A 51 7.39 17.68 -14.60
CA PRO A 51 6.85 16.49 -15.27
C PRO A 51 5.53 16.00 -14.66
N THR A 52 5.21 16.44 -13.44
CA THR A 52 3.99 16.00 -12.75
C THR A 52 2.75 16.82 -13.13
N CYS A 53 2.92 17.94 -13.86
CA CYS A 53 1.81 18.81 -14.24
C CYS A 53 1.10 18.30 -15.50
N PRO A 54 -0.13 17.75 -15.40
CA PRO A 54 -0.83 17.18 -16.56
C PRO A 54 -1.29 18.25 -17.59
N THR A 55 -1.34 19.52 -17.17
CA THR A 55 -1.79 20.63 -18.04
C THR A 55 -0.64 21.48 -18.56
N GLY A 56 0.60 21.16 -18.20
CA GLY A 56 1.76 21.97 -18.57
C GLY A 56 1.70 23.42 -18.06
N ALA A 57 1.07 23.62 -16.90
CA ALA A 57 0.92 24.95 -16.31
C ALA A 57 2.20 25.46 -15.64
N ILE A 58 3.25 24.62 -15.49
CA ILE A 58 4.50 24.97 -14.81
C ILE A 58 5.59 25.16 -15.84
N SER A 59 6.35 26.23 -15.72
CA SER A 59 7.51 26.52 -16.55
C SER A 59 8.64 27.13 -15.72
N PHE A 60 9.85 27.11 -16.27
CA PHE A 60 10.96 27.86 -15.69
C PHE A 60 10.97 29.29 -16.22
N VAL A 61 11.33 30.21 -15.33
CA VAL A 61 11.63 31.60 -15.68
C VAL A 61 12.93 32.03 -14.99
N GLU A 62 13.70 32.85 -15.68
CA GLU A 62 14.86 33.53 -15.08
C GLU A 62 14.41 34.93 -14.67
N ARG A 63 14.41 35.20 -13.39
CA ARG A 63 14.04 36.49 -12.82
C ARG A 63 14.80 36.77 -11.53
N GLU A 64 14.74 38.00 -11.11
CA GLU A 64 15.24 38.35 -9.80
C GLU A 64 14.38 37.67 -8.72
N ALA A 65 15.02 36.88 -7.88
CA ALA A 65 14.39 36.12 -6.81
C ALA A 65 15.34 36.04 -5.60
N ALA A 66 14.74 35.81 -4.42
CA ALA A 66 15.49 35.59 -3.20
C ALA A 66 16.35 34.33 -3.32
N THR A 67 17.52 34.32 -2.70
CA THR A 67 18.41 33.15 -2.66
C THR A 67 17.72 31.99 -1.96
N TYR A 68 17.96 30.78 -2.43
CA TYR A 68 17.44 29.56 -1.77
C TYR A 68 17.94 29.48 -0.32
N ASP A 69 17.01 29.29 0.61
CA ASP A 69 17.28 29.19 2.04
C ASP A 69 16.89 27.82 2.57
N GLU A 70 17.87 26.91 2.61
CA GLU A 70 17.69 25.56 3.12
C GLU A 70 17.18 25.52 4.57
N LYS A 71 17.61 26.47 5.42
CA LYS A 71 17.18 26.52 6.82
C LYS A 71 15.70 26.87 6.93
N ALA A 72 15.27 27.86 6.15
CA ALA A 72 13.87 28.25 6.09
C ALA A 72 12.98 27.13 5.52
N VAL A 73 13.47 26.36 4.56
CA VAL A 73 12.80 25.16 4.02
C VAL A 73 12.65 24.10 5.12
N GLN A 74 13.71 23.78 5.84
CA GLN A 74 13.67 22.80 6.93
C GLN A 74 12.71 23.22 8.05
N GLU A 75 12.68 24.49 8.41
CA GLU A 75 11.73 25.01 9.40
C GLU A 75 10.27 24.91 8.91
N ASN A 76 10.04 25.24 7.63
CA ASN A 76 8.70 25.11 7.01
C ASN A 76 8.22 23.66 7.01
N MET A 77 9.08 22.74 6.66
CA MET A 77 8.79 21.30 6.68
C MET A 77 8.51 20.79 8.10
N ARG A 78 9.28 21.25 9.09
CA ARG A 78 9.00 20.95 10.51
C ARG A 78 7.66 21.53 10.99
N LYS A 79 7.31 22.74 10.57
CA LYS A 79 6.00 23.35 10.88
C LYS A 79 4.87 22.59 10.19
N LYS A 80 5.00 22.23 8.92
CA LYS A 80 4.03 21.37 8.21
C LYS A 80 3.85 20.02 8.91
N ASN A 81 4.93 19.37 9.33
CA ASN A 81 4.87 18.12 10.06
C ASN A 81 4.26 18.25 11.46
N ARG A 82 4.43 19.41 12.16
CA ARG A 82 3.77 19.69 13.45
C ARG A 82 2.29 20.04 13.28
N MET A 83 1.92 20.76 12.22
CA MET A 83 0.51 21.03 11.88
C MET A 83 -0.23 19.79 11.38
N ASN A 84 0.48 18.82 10.82
CA ASN A 84 -0.03 17.50 10.45
C ASN A 84 0.04 16.47 11.59
N SER A 85 0.40 16.86 12.82
CA SER A 85 0.18 16.01 14.00
C SER A 85 -1.32 15.97 14.29
N PRO A 86 -1.94 14.80 14.33
CA PRO A 86 -3.39 14.68 14.31
C PRO A 86 -4.02 15.16 15.63
N SER A 87 -4.56 16.35 15.63
CA SER A 87 -5.83 16.57 16.29
C SER A 87 -6.87 15.87 15.40
N VAL A 88 -7.63 14.94 15.97
CA VAL A 88 -8.71 14.16 15.38
C VAL A 88 -9.44 14.94 14.27
N GLY A 89 -9.09 14.70 13.01
CA GLY A 89 -9.66 15.35 11.83
C GLY A 89 -9.45 14.44 10.60
N VAL A 90 -10.53 14.04 10.01
CA VAL A 90 -10.72 13.19 8.83
C VAL A 90 -9.65 13.45 7.74
N HIS A 91 -8.68 12.56 7.62
CA HIS A 91 -7.73 12.58 6.50
C HIS A 91 -8.20 11.60 5.43
N ALA A 92 -8.46 12.15 4.25
CA ALA A 92 -8.77 11.42 3.03
C ALA A 92 -7.52 10.72 2.47
N GLY A 93 -7.01 9.73 3.21
CA GLY A 93 -6.00 8.79 2.73
C GLY A 93 -6.60 7.39 2.65
N CYS A 94 -6.11 6.56 1.73
CA CYS A 94 -6.52 5.17 1.66
C CYS A 94 -6.33 4.52 3.06
N PRO A 95 -7.35 3.88 3.66
CA PRO A 95 -7.26 3.27 4.99
C PRO A 95 -6.07 2.32 5.16
N GLY A 96 -5.63 1.65 4.10
CA GLY A 96 -4.47 0.76 4.09
C GLY A 96 -3.11 1.46 4.16
N SER A 97 -3.07 2.80 4.06
CA SER A 97 -1.83 3.60 4.19
C SER A 97 -1.81 4.46 5.44
N ARG A 98 -2.87 4.41 6.26
CA ARG A 98 -2.97 5.22 7.48
C ARG A 98 -2.00 4.70 8.54
N MET A 99 -1.16 5.58 9.07
CA MET A 99 -0.29 5.27 10.21
C MET A 99 -1.13 5.13 11.48
N GLN A 100 -1.06 3.99 12.13
CA GLN A 100 -1.71 3.73 13.42
C GLN A 100 -0.72 3.07 14.38
N ARG A 101 -0.73 3.50 15.63
CA ARG A 101 0.00 2.83 16.71
C ARG A 101 -0.93 1.84 17.39
N ILE A 102 -0.60 0.57 17.28
CA ILE A 102 -1.34 -0.50 17.95
C ILE A 102 -0.81 -0.60 19.39
N GLN A 103 -1.71 -0.48 20.38
CA GLN A 103 -1.39 -0.66 21.79
C GLN A 103 -1.96 -1.99 22.24
N HIS A 104 -1.10 -2.91 22.67
CA HIS A 104 -1.52 -4.14 23.31
C HIS A 104 -1.60 -3.90 24.83
N SER A 105 -2.72 -4.26 25.47
CA SER A 105 -2.81 -4.31 26.92
C SER A 105 -1.86 -5.38 27.44
N GLN A 106 -0.96 -4.98 28.33
CA GLN A 106 0.01 -5.86 28.98
C GLN A 106 -0.64 -6.71 30.08
N GLU A 107 -1.65 -7.49 29.74
CA GLU A 107 -2.21 -8.48 30.67
C GLU A 107 -2.18 -9.86 30.03
N SER A 108 -1.01 -10.44 29.98
CA SER A 108 -0.87 -11.89 29.91
C SER A 108 0.38 -12.31 30.67
N ALA A 109 0.16 -13.05 31.74
CA ALA A 109 1.21 -13.73 32.48
C ALA A 109 2.08 -14.57 31.51
N PRO A 110 3.39 -14.72 31.74
CA PRO A 110 4.25 -15.50 30.88
C PRO A 110 3.81 -16.98 30.89
N SER A 111 3.06 -17.38 29.86
CA SER A 111 2.96 -18.79 29.51
C SER A 111 4.32 -19.23 29.03
N ALA A 112 4.76 -20.42 29.44
CA ALA A 112 6.04 -21.03 29.07
C ALA A 112 6.26 -20.86 27.54
N PRO A 113 7.48 -20.60 27.06
CA PRO A 113 7.75 -20.37 25.66
C PRO A 113 7.45 -21.65 24.87
N MET A 114 6.28 -21.78 24.31
CA MET A 114 6.04 -22.73 23.22
C MET A 114 6.86 -22.24 22.03
N GLN A 115 7.89 -22.99 21.67
CA GLN A 115 8.60 -22.74 20.42
C GLN A 115 7.60 -22.91 19.26
N ALA A 116 7.22 -21.78 18.67
CA ALA A 116 6.35 -21.80 17.48
C ALA A 116 7.18 -22.32 16.30
N GLU A 117 6.82 -23.50 15.78
CA GLU A 117 7.44 -24.06 14.59
C GLU A 117 6.80 -23.49 13.31
N SER A 118 7.63 -23.25 12.28
CA SER A 118 7.12 -22.84 10.98
C SER A 118 6.23 -23.93 10.38
N GLN A 119 5.04 -23.53 9.93
CA GLN A 119 4.10 -24.41 9.23
C GLN A 119 4.15 -24.22 7.71
N LEU A 120 5.11 -23.44 7.18
CA LEU A 120 5.32 -23.29 5.75
C LEU A 120 5.85 -24.61 5.17
N ARG A 121 5.18 -25.13 4.13
CA ARG A 121 5.44 -26.45 3.57
C ARG A 121 6.02 -26.44 2.17
N GLN A 122 6.13 -25.27 1.54
CA GLN A 122 6.69 -25.14 0.20
C GLN A 122 7.40 -23.78 0.03
N TRP A 123 8.23 -23.72 -0.98
CA TRP A 123 8.90 -22.52 -1.47
C TRP A 123 8.94 -22.53 -3.01
N PRO A 124 8.72 -21.42 -3.71
CA PRO A 124 8.33 -20.09 -3.18
C PRO A 124 6.89 -20.04 -2.68
N CYS A 125 6.53 -18.98 -1.91
CA CYS A 125 5.17 -18.75 -1.43
C CYS A 125 4.48 -17.55 -2.12
N GLN A 126 5.22 -16.65 -2.75
CA GLN A 126 4.65 -15.51 -3.49
C GLN A 126 3.88 -15.98 -4.73
N ILE A 127 2.63 -15.51 -4.90
CA ILE A 127 1.78 -15.85 -6.05
C ILE A 127 2.52 -15.62 -7.38
N LYS A 128 3.26 -14.52 -7.49
CA LYS A 128 4.02 -14.18 -8.70
C LYS A 128 5.12 -15.17 -9.02
N LEU A 129 5.73 -15.80 -8.03
CA LEU A 129 6.92 -16.64 -8.17
C LEU A 129 6.59 -18.14 -8.28
N VAL A 130 5.49 -18.58 -7.69
CA VAL A 130 5.17 -20.01 -7.64
C VAL A 130 4.89 -20.56 -9.03
N PRO A 131 5.44 -21.76 -9.41
CA PRO A 131 5.08 -22.43 -10.65
C PRO A 131 3.64 -22.93 -10.65
N VAL A 132 2.91 -22.79 -11.75
CA VAL A 132 1.50 -23.17 -11.87
C VAL A 132 1.25 -24.67 -11.64
N GLY A 133 2.14 -25.53 -12.14
CA GLY A 133 2.03 -27.00 -12.06
C GLY A 133 2.95 -27.61 -11.01
N ALA A 134 3.18 -26.94 -9.88
CA ALA A 134 4.07 -27.47 -8.87
C ALA A 134 3.46 -28.72 -8.18
N PRO A 135 4.24 -29.79 -7.94
CA PRO A 135 3.73 -31.05 -7.37
C PRO A 135 3.03 -30.91 -6.01
N TYR A 136 3.37 -29.90 -5.24
CA TYR A 136 2.76 -29.65 -3.93
C TYR A 136 1.32 -29.13 -3.99
N PHE A 137 0.81 -28.79 -5.20
CA PHE A 137 -0.60 -28.43 -5.37
C PHE A 137 -1.52 -29.66 -5.49
N GLU A 138 -0.99 -30.84 -5.81
CA GLU A 138 -1.82 -32.02 -5.94
C GLU A 138 -2.42 -32.43 -4.59
N GLY A 139 -3.75 -32.47 -4.53
CA GLY A 139 -4.50 -32.75 -3.31
C GLY A 139 -4.39 -31.68 -2.22
N ALA A 140 -3.96 -30.47 -2.57
CA ALA A 140 -3.69 -29.42 -1.59
C ALA A 140 -4.94 -28.74 -1.07
N LYS A 141 -4.92 -28.37 0.20
CA LYS A 141 -5.72 -27.28 0.77
C LYS A 141 -4.93 -25.99 0.56
N LEU A 142 -5.52 -25.02 -0.13
CA LEU A 142 -4.83 -23.79 -0.50
C LEU A 142 -5.15 -22.66 0.48
N LEU A 143 -4.12 -21.95 0.93
CA LEU A 143 -4.23 -20.69 1.65
C LEU A 143 -3.77 -19.58 0.71
N ILE A 144 -4.63 -18.59 0.46
CA ILE A 144 -4.30 -17.35 -0.25
C ILE A 144 -4.37 -16.22 0.77
N ALA A 145 -3.22 -15.66 1.16
CA ALA A 145 -3.13 -14.69 2.23
C ALA A 145 -2.53 -13.36 1.77
N ALA A 146 -3.05 -12.26 2.29
CA ALA A 146 -2.43 -10.96 2.10
C ALA A 146 -1.08 -10.89 2.84
N ASP A 147 -0.06 -10.26 2.25
CA ASP A 147 1.29 -10.16 2.84
C ASP A 147 1.28 -9.66 4.27
N CYS A 148 0.41 -8.68 4.59
CA CYS A 148 0.32 -8.09 5.93
C CYS A 148 -0.31 -9.04 6.98
N SER A 149 -1.07 -10.07 6.56
CA SER A 149 -1.86 -10.88 7.49
C SER A 149 -1.01 -11.69 8.47
N ALA A 150 0.16 -12.18 8.01
CA ALA A 150 1.07 -12.93 8.86
C ALA A 150 1.77 -12.06 9.92
N TYR A 151 1.88 -10.76 9.67
CA TYR A 151 2.45 -9.81 10.63
C TYR A 151 1.40 -9.28 11.62
N ALA A 152 0.15 -9.18 11.19
CA ALA A 152 -0.94 -8.72 12.05
C ALA A 152 -1.46 -9.82 12.98
N TYR A 153 -1.60 -11.06 12.47
CA TYR A 153 -2.18 -12.16 13.22
C TYR A 153 -1.10 -13.10 13.79
N ALA A 154 -0.94 -13.06 15.11
CA ALA A 154 0.15 -13.76 15.80
C ALA A 154 0.16 -15.29 15.61
N ARG A 155 -1.01 -15.93 15.42
CA ARG A 155 -1.14 -17.38 15.27
C ARG A 155 -1.29 -17.83 13.81
N MET A 156 -0.78 -17.05 12.86
CA MET A 156 -0.92 -17.32 11.43
C MET A 156 -0.46 -18.73 11.03
N HIS A 157 0.66 -19.19 11.56
CA HIS A 157 1.19 -20.52 11.28
C HIS A 157 0.28 -21.63 11.77
N GLU A 158 -0.26 -21.49 12.98
CA GLU A 158 -1.06 -22.54 13.59
C GLU A 158 -2.46 -22.62 13.02
N ASP A 159 -3.14 -21.47 12.89
CA ASP A 159 -4.56 -21.44 12.58
C ASP A 159 -4.83 -21.46 11.07
N PHE A 160 -3.91 -20.90 10.27
CA PHE A 160 -4.12 -20.76 8.84
C PHE A 160 -3.16 -21.57 7.97
N MET A 161 -1.87 -21.61 8.28
CA MET A 161 -0.87 -22.25 7.41
C MET A 161 -0.79 -23.77 7.59
N ARG A 162 -1.04 -24.27 8.81
CA ARG A 162 -0.92 -25.69 9.13
C ARG A 162 -1.71 -26.56 8.16
N GLY A 163 -1.02 -27.49 7.50
CA GLY A 163 -1.62 -28.43 6.56
C GLY A 163 -2.08 -27.82 5.22
N LYS A 164 -1.72 -26.59 4.93
CA LYS A 164 -2.07 -25.92 3.67
C LYS A 164 -0.85 -25.52 2.85
N VAL A 165 -1.01 -25.44 1.55
CA VAL A 165 -0.07 -24.77 0.63
C VAL A 165 -0.39 -23.28 0.66
N THR A 166 0.61 -22.47 1.01
CA THR A 166 0.42 -21.04 1.28
C THR A 166 0.88 -20.18 0.11
N LEU A 167 -0.01 -19.38 -0.42
CA LEU A 167 0.26 -18.35 -1.42
C LEU A 167 0.04 -16.98 -0.81
N ILE A 168 0.98 -16.06 -1.01
CA ILE A 168 0.89 -14.70 -0.49
C ILE A 168 1.02 -13.66 -1.61
N GLY A 169 0.47 -12.47 -1.38
CA GLY A 169 0.60 -11.35 -2.29
C GLY A 169 -0.06 -10.07 -1.80
N CYS A 170 0.36 -8.95 -2.37
CA CYS A 170 -0.23 -7.64 -2.12
C CYS A 170 -0.68 -6.99 -3.44
N PRO A 171 -1.99 -6.95 -3.74
CA PRO A 171 -2.49 -6.39 -5.00
C PRO A 171 -2.17 -4.90 -5.16
N LYS A 172 -1.96 -4.19 -4.05
CA LYS A 172 -1.57 -2.77 -4.07
C LYS A 172 -0.12 -2.55 -4.47
N LEU A 173 0.80 -3.41 -4.00
CA LEU A 173 2.24 -3.26 -4.27
C LEU A 173 2.67 -3.94 -5.56
N ASP A 174 2.08 -5.09 -5.87
CA ASP A 174 2.49 -5.90 -7.02
C ASP A 174 1.99 -5.37 -8.35
N ASN A 175 0.97 -4.54 -8.35
CA ASN A 175 0.33 -3.95 -9.54
C ASN A 175 0.01 -4.98 -10.63
N VAL A 176 -0.51 -6.15 -10.24
CA VAL A 176 -0.88 -7.25 -11.14
C VAL A 176 -2.26 -7.80 -10.78
N ASP A 177 -2.97 -8.35 -11.76
CA ASP A 177 -4.16 -9.16 -11.52
C ASP A 177 -3.75 -10.61 -11.24
N TYR A 178 -3.92 -11.05 -10.02
CA TYR A 178 -3.61 -12.42 -9.62
C TYR A 178 -4.61 -13.45 -10.17
N SER A 179 -5.78 -13.00 -10.65
CA SER A 179 -6.87 -13.91 -11.04
C SER A 179 -6.46 -14.88 -12.15
N GLU A 180 -5.67 -14.43 -13.13
CA GLU A 180 -5.21 -15.30 -14.22
C GLU A 180 -4.35 -16.45 -13.71
N LYS A 181 -3.33 -16.14 -12.92
CA LYS A 181 -2.40 -17.14 -12.39
C LYS A 181 -3.07 -18.08 -11.39
N LEU A 182 -3.91 -17.53 -10.50
CA LEU A 182 -4.70 -18.35 -9.58
C LEU A 182 -5.67 -19.28 -10.32
N THR A 183 -6.30 -18.81 -11.41
CA THR A 183 -7.13 -19.63 -12.27
C THR A 183 -6.33 -20.82 -12.83
N GLN A 184 -5.15 -20.56 -13.38
CA GLN A 184 -4.29 -21.63 -13.92
C GLN A 184 -3.88 -22.64 -12.84
N ILE A 185 -3.52 -22.17 -11.64
CA ILE A 185 -3.19 -23.06 -10.52
C ILE A 185 -4.39 -23.94 -10.15
N ILE A 186 -5.57 -23.35 -10.03
CA ILE A 186 -6.77 -24.09 -9.62
C ILE A 186 -7.23 -25.05 -10.73
N GLN A 187 -7.18 -24.64 -12.00
CA GLN A 187 -7.59 -25.49 -13.13
C GLN A 187 -6.68 -26.71 -13.31
N ASN A 188 -5.38 -26.51 -13.21
CA ASN A 188 -4.38 -27.52 -13.57
C ASN A 188 -4.07 -28.50 -12.41
N ASN A 189 -4.53 -28.23 -11.20
CA ASN A 189 -4.20 -29.03 -10.02
C ASN A 189 -5.46 -29.45 -9.26
N ASN A 190 -5.39 -30.56 -8.52
CA ASN A 190 -6.49 -31.06 -7.71
C ASN A 190 -6.54 -30.35 -6.35
N ILE A 191 -7.10 -29.15 -6.32
CA ILE A 191 -7.24 -28.36 -5.08
C ILE A 191 -8.47 -28.80 -4.31
N GLN A 192 -8.29 -29.15 -3.03
CA GLN A 192 -9.39 -29.63 -2.15
C GLN A 192 -10.22 -28.49 -1.55
N SER A 193 -9.59 -27.39 -1.16
CA SER A 193 -10.27 -26.24 -0.56
C SER A 193 -9.42 -24.99 -0.69
N VAL A 194 -10.07 -23.81 -0.60
CA VAL A 194 -9.38 -22.51 -0.63
C VAL A 194 -9.79 -21.70 0.59
N THR A 195 -8.78 -21.25 1.36
CA THR A 195 -8.96 -20.27 2.43
C THR A 195 -8.32 -18.96 1.99
N ILE A 196 -9.08 -17.88 1.99
CA ILE A 196 -8.61 -16.55 1.67
C ILE A 196 -8.48 -15.77 2.97
N VAL A 197 -7.30 -15.26 3.28
CA VAL A 197 -7.05 -14.44 4.47
C VAL A 197 -6.63 -13.05 4.02
N ARG A 198 -7.36 -12.03 4.44
CA ARG A 198 -7.06 -10.65 4.09
C ARG A 198 -7.19 -9.72 5.28
N MET A 199 -6.57 -8.55 5.17
CA MET A 199 -6.79 -7.47 6.13
C MET A 199 -8.14 -6.77 5.88
N GLU A 200 -8.68 -6.14 6.90
CA GLU A 200 -9.90 -5.31 6.82
C GLU A 200 -9.79 -4.12 5.86
N VAL A 201 -8.57 -3.69 5.57
CA VAL A 201 -8.30 -2.50 4.74
C VAL A 201 -8.72 -2.72 3.29
N PRO A 202 -9.29 -1.70 2.62
CA PRO A 202 -9.87 -1.82 1.27
C PRO A 202 -8.90 -2.34 0.21
N CYS A 203 -7.60 -2.03 0.32
CA CYS A 203 -6.60 -2.49 -0.65
C CYS A 203 -6.47 -4.02 -0.71
N CYS A 204 -6.80 -4.74 0.37
CA CYS A 204 -6.79 -6.20 0.39
C CYS A 204 -8.02 -6.83 -0.27
N GLY A 205 -9.08 -6.06 -0.53
CA GLY A 205 -10.25 -6.54 -1.28
C GLY A 205 -9.92 -7.03 -2.69
N GLY A 206 -8.86 -6.49 -3.31
CA GLY A 206 -8.37 -6.94 -4.61
C GLY A 206 -7.87 -8.40 -4.61
N LEU A 207 -7.26 -8.87 -3.52
CA LEU A 207 -6.83 -10.27 -3.38
C LEU A 207 -8.04 -11.21 -3.29
N GLU A 208 -9.03 -10.85 -2.49
CA GLU A 208 -10.29 -11.59 -2.36
C GLU A 208 -11.01 -11.68 -3.71
N LEU A 209 -11.12 -10.55 -4.42
CA LEU A 209 -11.75 -10.49 -5.73
C LEU A 209 -11.03 -11.37 -6.75
N ALA A 210 -9.70 -11.33 -6.79
CA ALA A 210 -8.89 -12.15 -7.68
C ALA A 210 -9.06 -13.65 -7.40
N ALA A 211 -9.09 -14.06 -6.13
CA ALA A 211 -9.31 -15.45 -5.74
C ALA A 211 -10.72 -15.92 -6.09
N LYS A 212 -11.76 -15.10 -5.87
CA LYS A 212 -13.14 -15.41 -6.26
C LYS A 212 -13.31 -15.55 -7.77
N LYS A 213 -12.73 -14.63 -8.55
CA LYS A 213 -12.68 -14.72 -10.02
C LYS A 213 -12.00 -16.01 -10.48
N ALA A 214 -10.89 -16.37 -9.87
CA ALA A 214 -10.15 -17.57 -10.19
C ALA A 214 -10.96 -18.85 -9.92
N LEU A 215 -11.65 -18.92 -8.78
CA LEU A 215 -12.55 -20.03 -8.44
C LEU A 215 -13.68 -20.15 -9.48
N GLN A 216 -14.33 -19.05 -9.85
CA GLN A 216 -15.38 -19.03 -10.86
C GLN A 216 -14.86 -19.45 -12.24
N ALA A 217 -13.74 -18.88 -12.68
CA ALA A 217 -13.15 -19.18 -13.99
C ALA A 217 -12.57 -20.60 -14.10
N SER A 218 -12.23 -21.21 -12.96
CA SER A 218 -11.72 -22.60 -12.94
C SER A 218 -12.74 -23.63 -13.41
N GLY A 219 -14.03 -23.36 -13.30
CA GLY A 219 -15.11 -24.30 -13.57
C GLY A 219 -15.21 -25.46 -12.58
N LYS A 220 -14.43 -25.45 -11.50
CA LYS A 220 -14.42 -26.50 -10.46
C LYS A 220 -15.26 -26.10 -9.26
N PHE A 221 -15.96 -27.07 -8.70
CA PHE A 221 -16.68 -26.85 -7.42
C PHE A 221 -15.74 -27.14 -6.27
N ILE A 222 -15.15 -26.07 -5.70
CA ILE A 222 -14.17 -26.15 -4.61
C ILE A 222 -14.72 -25.37 -3.42
N PRO A 223 -14.82 -25.96 -2.22
CA PRO A 223 -15.24 -25.24 -1.02
C PRO A 223 -14.21 -24.15 -0.68
N TRP A 224 -14.70 -22.97 -0.37
CA TRP A 224 -13.84 -21.83 -0.03
C TRP A 224 -14.45 -20.99 1.10
N GLN A 225 -13.58 -20.24 1.79
CA GLN A 225 -13.96 -19.28 2.82
C GLN A 225 -13.06 -18.05 2.78
N VAL A 226 -13.59 -16.95 3.28
CA VAL A 226 -12.82 -15.69 3.49
C VAL A 226 -12.76 -15.42 4.98
N VAL A 227 -11.55 -15.07 5.45
CA VAL A 227 -11.31 -14.61 6.81
C VAL A 227 -10.71 -13.21 6.73
N VAL A 228 -11.30 -12.28 7.46
CA VAL A 228 -10.85 -10.91 7.54
C VAL A 228 -10.12 -10.70 8.87
N ILE A 229 -8.93 -10.13 8.81
CA ILE A 229 -8.10 -9.81 9.98
C ILE A 229 -8.07 -8.30 10.13
N SER A 230 -8.34 -7.81 11.33
CA SER A 230 -8.21 -6.40 11.66
C SER A 230 -6.73 -6.00 11.80
N ILE A 231 -6.46 -4.69 11.76
CA ILE A 231 -5.08 -4.18 11.91
C ILE A 231 -4.49 -4.45 13.29
N ASP A 232 -5.31 -4.66 14.30
CA ASP A 232 -4.90 -5.03 15.67
C ASP A 232 -4.81 -6.56 15.88
N GLY A 233 -4.93 -7.35 14.81
CA GLY A 233 -4.70 -8.80 14.80
C GLY A 233 -5.85 -9.64 15.29
N LYS A 234 -7.11 -9.18 15.18
CA LYS A 234 -8.30 -9.97 15.51
C LYS A 234 -8.96 -10.50 14.24
N ILE A 235 -9.57 -11.68 14.33
CA ILE A 235 -10.43 -12.19 13.28
C ILE A 235 -11.77 -11.44 13.39
N LEU A 236 -12.19 -10.85 12.28
CA LEU A 236 -13.51 -10.23 12.14
C LEU A 236 -14.49 -11.24 11.54
N GLU A 237 -15.68 -11.31 12.11
CA GLU A 237 -16.78 -12.15 11.62
C GLU A 237 -17.38 -11.60 10.32
#